data_2b18255e5ccdf1c271b02001c01ba6ae
#
_entry.id   2b18255e5ccdf1c271b02001c01ba6ae
#
_cell.length_a   1.000
_cell.length_b   1.000
_cell.length_c   1.000
_cell.angle_alpha   90.00
_cell.angle_beta   90.00
_cell.angle_gamma   90.00
#
_symmetry.space_group_name_H-M   'P 1'
#
loop_
_entity.id
_entity.type
_entity.pdbx_description
1 polymer ?
#
loop_
_entity_poly.entity_id
_entity_poly.type
_entity_poly.pdbx_seq_one_letter_code
_entity_poly.pdbx_strand_id
1 'polypeptide(L)'
;MEPTPPEPVQGADYGLRRGILSPLETLAQSVSTVAPTTTPAATIPLVCALAGNGTWLAYVLATVAIFLVALCIARYARHSSSPGSLYTYASMTLPPWLSATVAWSLLLAYVATGSSVIGGFYHYANVLLRDATGHVFSAVLLSLLVTGVSIWIAYRDVKISARLMLWIEAASVSVIVVVVALVLFHHGWHLDGDQLHLRGMSGSGLRLGLVLALFSFVGFESATTLGAEAHNPLKTIPRAVIQSSVLAGAFFTVCAYAEVMGFHSVGGDLGASQAPMYVLAKVGGVPVLGLLIDIGALVSLFAGTLACITAAARVLLRMAHDGLAHEYLGATHARNHTPSRAVVITGIAAVLPVAVLAYRGASGLDLYGWMGSLATYGFIVAYALVCVGLPRYLRQYRVFSRGAQIVPWLAAVAMLLALVGNLYPVPEGPYGKLPYIYLAYLIAGLGWFLIRGRSKRGGVGETIEPS
;
A
#
# COMPACT_ATOMS: atom_id res chain seq x y z
N MET A 1 -36.24 26.61 -5.47
CA MET A 1 -35.44 25.84 -6.41
C MET A 1 -34.32 25.19 -5.60
N GLU A 2 -34.36 23.87 -5.37
CA GLU A 2 -33.20 23.15 -4.83
C GLU A 2 -32.12 23.22 -5.89
N PRO A 3 -30.90 23.70 -5.57
CA PRO A 3 -29.83 23.65 -6.50
C PRO A 3 -29.48 22.18 -6.75
N THR A 4 -29.53 21.79 -8.01
CA THR A 4 -29.05 20.48 -8.49
C THR A 4 -27.68 20.17 -7.87
N PRO A 5 -27.46 18.98 -7.33
CA PRO A 5 -26.13 18.58 -6.87
C PRO A 5 -25.16 18.71 -8.06
N PRO A 6 -23.93 19.20 -7.83
CA PRO A 6 -22.95 19.33 -8.91
C PRO A 6 -22.79 17.97 -9.58
N GLU A 7 -22.80 17.97 -10.91
CA GLU A 7 -22.60 16.76 -11.70
C GLU A 7 -21.31 16.06 -11.27
N PRO A 8 -21.30 14.71 -11.23
CA PRO A 8 -20.08 13.97 -10.95
C PRO A 8 -19.00 14.45 -11.91
N VAL A 9 -17.83 14.80 -11.39
CA VAL A 9 -16.69 15.20 -12.19
C VAL A 9 -16.34 14.05 -13.12
N GLN A 10 -16.92 14.05 -14.34
CA GLN A 10 -16.53 13.13 -15.40
C GLN A 10 -15.08 13.45 -15.72
N GLY A 11 -14.19 12.51 -15.41
CA GLY A 11 -12.75 12.71 -15.56
C GLY A 11 -12.39 13.02 -17.01
N ALA A 12 -11.37 13.88 -17.17
CA ALA A 12 -10.70 14.10 -18.44
C ALA A 12 -10.41 12.75 -19.13
N ASP A 13 -10.38 12.75 -20.46
CA ASP A 13 -10.03 11.53 -21.19
C ASP A 13 -8.52 11.28 -21.07
N TYR A 14 -8.18 10.24 -20.30
CA TYR A 14 -6.78 9.81 -20.10
C TYR A 14 -6.34 8.76 -21.13
N GLY A 15 -7.16 8.44 -22.12
CA GLY A 15 -6.90 7.37 -23.09
C GLY A 15 -6.93 5.95 -22.49
N LEU A 16 -7.44 5.79 -21.27
CA LEU A 16 -7.61 4.50 -20.61
C LEU A 16 -8.91 3.81 -21.04
N ARG A 17 -8.95 2.47 -21.03
CA ARG A 17 -10.17 1.72 -21.34
C ARG A 17 -11.20 1.89 -20.23
N ARG A 18 -12.39 2.36 -20.55
CA ARG A 18 -13.45 2.64 -19.57
C ARG A 18 -14.30 1.40 -19.29
N GLY A 19 -14.66 1.20 -18.02
CA GLY A 19 -15.68 0.26 -17.59
C GLY A 19 -15.39 -1.22 -17.81
N ILE A 20 -14.12 -1.60 -18.04
CA ILE A 20 -13.73 -2.98 -18.38
C ILE A 20 -13.50 -3.88 -17.16
N LEU A 21 -13.25 -3.30 -15.99
CA LEU A 21 -12.94 -4.04 -14.77
C LEU A 21 -14.22 -4.31 -13.96
N SER A 22 -14.45 -5.57 -13.64
CA SER A 22 -15.50 -5.99 -12.72
C SER A 22 -15.25 -5.51 -11.29
N PRO A 23 -16.27 -5.50 -10.40
CA PRO A 23 -16.06 -5.17 -8.99
C PRO A 23 -15.00 -6.01 -8.30
N LEU A 24 -14.91 -7.31 -8.67
CA LEU A 24 -13.94 -8.23 -8.10
C LEU A 24 -12.52 -7.94 -8.59
N GLU A 25 -12.34 -7.66 -9.88
CA GLU A 25 -11.05 -7.25 -10.45
C GLU A 25 -10.58 -5.89 -9.88
N THR A 26 -11.53 -5.00 -9.56
CA THR A 26 -11.23 -3.73 -8.91
C THR A 26 -10.81 -3.92 -7.44
N LEU A 27 -11.48 -4.80 -6.71
CA LEU A 27 -11.09 -5.17 -5.34
C LEU A 27 -9.71 -5.84 -5.32
N ALA A 28 -9.42 -6.70 -6.31
CA ALA A 28 -8.14 -7.38 -6.44
C ALA A 28 -6.95 -6.41 -6.47
N GLN A 29 -7.07 -5.25 -7.09
CA GLN A 29 -6.03 -4.22 -7.08
C GLN A 29 -5.66 -3.81 -5.64
N SER A 30 -6.64 -3.49 -4.80
CA SER A 30 -6.40 -3.11 -3.41
C SER A 30 -5.84 -4.28 -2.59
N VAL A 31 -6.44 -5.47 -2.72
CA VAL A 31 -5.97 -6.66 -2.00
C VAL A 31 -4.53 -7.01 -2.37
N SER A 32 -4.18 -7.00 -3.66
CA SER A 32 -2.83 -7.33 -4.10
C SER A 32 -1.80 -6.27 -3.77
N THR A 33 -2.19 -4.98 -3.69
CA THR A 33 -1.26 -3.93 -3.24
C THR A 33 -0.96 -4.07 -1.74
N VAL A 34 -1.96 -4.48 -0.94
CA VAL A 34 -1.78 -4.85 0.47
C VAL A 34 -0.90 -6.10 0.63
N ALA A 35 -0.89 -6.99 -0.37
CA ALA A 35 -0.14 -8.25 -0.39
C ALA A 35 -0.36 -9.08 0.89
N PRO A 36 -1.59 -9.57 1.13
CA PRO A 36 -2.01 -10.11 2.43
C PRO A 36 -1.20 -11.33 2.87
N THR A 37 -0.63 -12.09 1.96
CA THR A 37 0.21 -13.25 2.29
C THR A 37 1.55 -12.82 2.88
N THR A 38 2.08 -11.65 2.50
CA THR A 38 3.39 -11.17 2.98
C THR A 38 3.33 -10.65 4.41
N THR A 39 2.17 -10.21 4.86
CA THR A 39 2.01 -9.71 6.25
C THR A 39 2.29 -10.81 7.28
N PRO A 40 1.64 -11.99 7.26
CA PRO A 40 2.00 -13.11 8.12
C PRO A 40 3.44 -13.61 7.90
N ALA A 41 3.89 -13.64 6.66
CA ALA A 41 5.19 -14.17 6.33
C ALA A 41 6.38 -13.28 6.74
N ALA A 42 6.21 -11.94 6.77
CA ALA A 42 7.31 -11.02 6.99
C ALA A 42 7.01 -9.87 7.96
N THR A 43 5.80 -9.26 7.90
CA THR A 43 5.52 -8.06 8.70
C THR A 43 5.14 -8.38 10.14
N ILE A 44 4.30 -9.41 10.38
CA ILE A 44 3.90 -9.82 11.74
C ILE A 44 5.11 -10.17 12.61
N PRO A 45 6.13 -10.93 12.13
CA PRO A 45 7.35 -11.15 12.89
C PRO A 45 8.06 -9.86 13.29
N LEU A 46 8.19 -8.88 12.37
CA LEU A 46 8.80 -7.59 12.67
C LEU A 46 8.00 -6.79 13.70
N VAL A 47 6.67 -6.82 13.64
CA VAL A 47 5.79 -6.21 14.66
C VAL A 47 5.96 -6.92 16.00
N CYS A 48 6.05 -8.26 16.01
CA CYS A 48 6.25 -9.05 17.22
C CYS A 48 7.59 -8.75 17.90
N ALA A 49 8.66 -8.59 17.13
CA ALA A 49 9.97 -8.18 17.66
C ALA A 49 9.92 -6.88 18.46
N LEU A 50 8.97 -5.98 18.17
CA LEU A 50 8.79 -4.70 18.86
C LEU A 50 7.70 -4.75 19.93
N ALA A 51 6.52 -5.25 19.58
CA ALA A 51 5.31 -5.19 20.39
C ALA A 51 5.12 -6.43 21.30
N GLY A 52 5.87 -7.53 21.05
CA GLY A 52 5.75 -8.77 21.80
C GLY A 52 4.31 -9.27 21.85
N ASN A 53 3.79 -9.54 23.05
CA ASN A 53 2.40 -9.98 23.26
C ASN A 53 1.34 -8.93 22.85
N GLY A 54 1.74 -7.70 22.57
CA GLY A 54 0.88 -6.64 22.04
C GLY A 54 0.71 -6.65 20.52
N THR A 55 1.26 -7.63 19.80
CA THR A 55 1.22 -7.71 18.33
C THR A 55 -0.20 -7.67 17.78
N TRP A 56 -1.09 -8.50 18.29
CA TRP A 56 -2.51 -8.50 17.89
C TRP A 56 -3.20 -7.15 18.15
N LEU A 57 -2.88 -6.50 19.28
CA LEU A 57 -3.43 -5.18 19.63
C LEU A 57 -2.94 -4.09 18.66
N ALA A 58 -1.66 -4.16 18.23
CA ALA A 58 -1.14 -3.26 17.20
C ALA A 58 -1.95 -3.37 15.89
N TYR A 59 -2.30 -4.59 15.48
CA TYR A 59 -3.14 -4.81 14.29
C TYR A 59 -4.59 -4.37 14.48
N VAL A 60 -5.19 -4.53 15.65
CA VAL A 60 -6.53 -4.00 15.97
C VAL A 60 -6.52 -2.47 15.85
N LEU A 61 -5.55 -1.79 16.48
CA LEU A 61 -5.43 -0.34 16.45
C LEU A 61 -5.18 0.17 15.01
N ALA A 62 -4.30 -0.50 14.26
CA ALA A 62 -4.06 -0.20 12.86
C ALA A 62 -5.33 -0.36 12.02
N THR A 63 -6.09 -1.44 12.24
CA THR A 63 -7.37 -1.69 11.55
C THR A 63 -8.36 -0.57 11.79
N VAL A 64 -8.53 -0.13 13.05
CA VAL A 64 -9.43 0.97 13.38
C VAL A 64 -8.99 2.27 12.70
N ALA A 65 -7.69 2.59 12.76
CA ALA A 65 -7.15 3.80 12.13
C ALA A 65 -7.36 3.79 10.60
N ILE A 66 -7.03 2.68 9.94
CA ILE A 66 -7.19 2.52 8.50
C ILE A 66 -8.67 2.50 8.09
N PHE A 67 -9.55 1.87 8.88
CA PHE A 67 -10.99 1.88 8.61
C PHE A 67 -11.58 3.30 8.64
N LEU A 68 -11.14 4.14 9.58
CA LEU A 68 -11.54 5.56 9.62
C LEU A 68 -11.09 6.29 8.34
N VAL A 69 -9.87 6.05 7.89
CA VAL A 69 -9.35 6.60 6.61
C VAL A 69 -10.14 6.06 5.43
N ALA A 70 -10.45 4.76 5.40
CA ALA A 70 -11.24 4.11 4.34
C ALA A 70 -12.65 4.73 4.21
N LEU A 71 -13.29 5.05 5.33
CA LEU A 71 -14.58 5.77 5.34
C LEU A 71 -14.45 7.17 4.72
N CYS A 72 -13.34 7.87 4.95
CA CYS A 72 -13.09 9.17 4.34
C CYS A 72 -12.90 9.06 2.83
N ILE A 73 -12.03 8.14 2.38
CA ILE A 73 -11.74 7.91 0.97
C ILE A 73 -13.01 7.46 0.22
N ALA A 74 -13.80 6.55 0.81
CA ALA A 74 -15.04 6.07 0.21
C ALA A 74 -16.06 7.19 -0.03
N ARG A 75 -16.06 8.24 0.80
CA ARG A 75 -16.95 9.41 0.59
C ARG A 75 -16.54 10.23 -0.63
N TYR A 76 -15.26 10.44 -0.86
CA TYR A 76 -14.77 11.08 -2.09
C TYR A 76 -15.04 10.23 -3.33
N ALA A 77 -14.77 8.92 -3.24
CA ALA A 77 -14.90 8.00 -4.35
C ALA A 77 -16.35 7.85 -4.86
N ARG A 78 -17.36 8.24 -4.08
CA ARG A 78 -18.76 8.27 -4.52
C ARG A 78 -19.05 9.35 -5.56
N HIS A 79 -18.16 10.32 -5.73
CA HIS A 79 -18.37 11.46 -6.62
C HIS A 79 -17.23 11.68 -7.63
N SER A 80 -16.19 10.83 -7.61
CA SER A 80 -15.06 10.96 -8.52
C SER A 80 -14.55 9.60 -8.99
N SER A 81 -14.29 9.50 -10.29
CA SER A 81 -13.77 8.30 -10.98
C SER A 81 -12.41 8.55 -11.66
N SER A 82 -11.62 9.52 -11.19
CA SER A 82 -10.32 9.84 -11.77
C SER A 82 -9.23 8.82 -11.38
N PRO A 83 -8.26 8.52 -12.26
CA PRO A 83 -7.17 7.60 -11.96
C PRO A 83 -6.11 8.17 -10.99
N GLY A 84 -6.22 9.45 -10.62
CA GLY A 84 -5.26 10.12 -9.72
C GLY A 84 -5.39 9.75 -8.25
N SER A 85 -6.31 8.83 -7.87
CA SER A 85 -6.46 8.35 -6.49
C SER A 85 -6.62 9.52 -5.49
N LEU A 86 -5.94 9.42 -4.34
CA LEU A 86 -5.96 10.43 -3.27
C LEU A 86 -5.54 11.83 -3.71
N TYR A 87 -4.66 11.93 -4.71
CA TYR A 87 -4.27 13.21 -5.28
C TYR A 87 -5.48 13.94 -5.88
N THR A 88 -6.35 13.23 -6.59
CA THR A 88 -7.58 13.83 -7.14
C THR A 88 -8.49 14.37 -6.03
N TYR A 89 -8.65 13.61 -4.94
CA TYR A 89 -9.46 14.07 -3.80
C TYR A 89 -8.87 15.30 -3.11
N ALA A 90 -7.55 15.32 -2.96
CA ALA A 90 -6.83 16.47 -2.42
C ALA A 90 -7.02 17.72 -3.31
N SER A 91 -6.93 17.57 -4.64
CA SER A 91 -7.06 18.69 -5.59
C SER A 91 -8.45 19.35 -5.58
N MET A 92 -9.49 18.62 -5.14
CA MET A 92 -10.86 19.16 -5.02
C MET A 92 -11.04 20.05 -3.78
N THR A 93 -10.19 19.92 -2.77
CA THR A 93 -10.49 20.48 -1.43
C THR A 93 -9.35 21.26 -0.80
N LEU A 94 -8.12 20.93 -1.16
CA LEU A 94 -6.91 21.53 -0.58
C LEU A 94 -6.30 22.57 -1.53
N PRO A 95 -5.54 23.52 -0.99
CA PRO A 95 -4.78 24.44 -1.82
C PRO A 95 -3.75 23.69 -2.69
N PRO A 96 -3.35 24.24 -3.85
CA PRO A 96 -2.51 23.55 -4.84
C PRO A 96 -1.22 22.96 -4.30
N TRP A 97 -0.56 23.62 -3.35
CA TRP A 97 0.69 23.14 -2.77
C TRP A 97 0.49 21.92 -1.86
N LEU A 98 -0.64 21.85 -1.10
CA LEU A 98 -0.99 20.65 -0.31
C LEU A 98 -1.43 19.50 -1.23
N SER A 99 -2.14 19.80 -2.30
CA SER A 99 -2.49 18.79 -3.31
C SER A 99 -1.25 18.22 -4.00
N ALA A 100 -0.26 19.06 -4.32
CA ALA A 100 1.04 18.63 -4.82
C ALA A 100 1.79 17.78 -3.79
N THR A 101 1.72 18.14 -2.51
CA THR A 101 2.29 17.32 -1.41
C THR A 101 1.68 15.91 -1.41
N VAL A 102 0.34 15.79 -1.52
CA VAL A 102 -0.33 14.49 -1.60
C VAL A 102 0.11 13.71 -2.85
N ALA A 103 0.21 14.36 -4.00
CA ALA A 103 0.63 13.73 -5.25
C ALA A 103 2.04 13.11 -5.15
N TRP A 104 3.03 13.90 -4.71
CA TRP A 104 4.40 13.44 -4.55
C TRP A 104 4.53 12.39 -3.44
N SER A 105 3.86 12.58 -2.31
CA SER A 105 3.84 11.61 -1.22
C SER A 105 3.28 10.26 -1.67
N LEU A 106 2.16 10.27 -2.40
CA LEU A 106 1.51 9.07 -2.89
C LEU A 106 2.35 8.35 -3.96
N LEU A 107 3.00 9.10 -4.85
CA LEU A 107 3.89 8.53 -5.86
C LEU A 107 5.09 7.82 -5.19
N LEU A 108 5.76 8.49 -4.24
CA LEU A 108 6.83 7.86 -3.46
C LEU A 108 6.33 6.62 -2.73
N ALA A 109 5.17 6.72 -2.10
CA ALA A 109 4.58 5.65 -1.33
C ALA A 109 4.39 4.37 -2.16
N TYR A 110 3.78 4.46 -3.34
CA TYR A 110 3.63 3.30 -4.24
C TYR A 110 4.97 2.79 -4.78
N VAL A 111 5.89 3.68 -5.15
CA VAL A 111 7.22 3.29 -5.65
C VAL A 111 8.02 2.59 -4.55
N ALA A 112 8.04 3.14 -3.33
CA ALA A 112 8.75 2.56 -2.20
C ALA A 112 8.11 1.23 -1.72
N THR A 113 6.77 1.10 -1.76
CA THR A 113 6.09 -0.19 -1.54
C THR A 113 6.52 -1.20 -2.61
N GLY A 114 6.55 -0.80 -3.88
CA GLY A 114 7.08 -1.63 -4.96
C GLY A 114 8.51 -2.09 -4.68
N SER A 115 9.39 -1.19 -4.24
CA SER A 115 10.76 -1.53 -3.82
C SER A 115 10.78 -2.52 -2.65
N SER A 116 9.92 -2.30 -1.64
CA SER A 116 9.80 -3.20 -0.49
C SER A 116 9.45 -4.62 -0.92
N VAL A 117 8.37 -4.79 -1.68
CA VAL A 117 7.92 -6.13 -2.12
C VAL A 117 8.89 -6.79 -3.10
N ILE A 118 9.67 -6.03 -3.91
CA ILE A 118 10.77 -6.57 -4.71
C ILE A 118 11.87 -7.13 -3.80
N GLY A 119 12.20 -6.44 -2.70
CA GLY A 119 13.13 -6.92 -1.68
C GLY A 119 12.67 -8.22 -1.04
N GLY A 120 11.40 -8.28 -0.64
CA GLY A 120 10.76 -9.50 -0.15
C GLY A 120 10.77 -10.63 -1.17
N PHE A 121 10.49 -10.33 -2.45
CA PHE A 121 10.48 -11.32 -3.53
C PHE A 121 11.84 -12.02 -3.68
N TYR A 122 12.94 -11.28 -3.76
CA TYR A 122 14.23 -11.95 -3.90
C TYR A 122 14.64 -12.71 -2.64
N HIS A 123 14.18 -12.29 -1.45
CA HIS A 123 14.40 -13.06 -0.22
C HIS A 123 13.71 -14.42 -0.30
N TYR A 124 12.40 -14.47 -0.51
CA TYR A 124 11.64 -15.73 -0.59
C TYR A 124 12.04 -16.57 -1.79
N ALA A 125 12.37 -15.96 -2.94
CA ALA A 125 12.92 -16.67 -4.08
C ALA A 125 14.23 -17.38 -3.73
N ASN A 126 15.13 -16.73 -3.00
CA ASN A 126 16.39 -17.36 -2.59
C ASN A 126 16.18 -18.43 -1.51
N VAL A 127 15.21 -18.27 -0.59
CA VAL A 127 14.87 -19.35 0.36
C VAL A 127 14.44 -20.60 -0.41
N LEU A 128 13.47 -20.49 -1.31
CA LEU A 128 12.94 -21.61 -2.08
C LEU A 128 13.99 -22.22 -3.04
N LEU A 129 14.75 -21.39 -3.73
CA LEU A 129 15.77 -21.86 -4.66
C LEU A 129 16.92 -22.54 -3.94
N ARG A 130 17.34 -22.04 -2.78
CA ARG A 130 18.37 -22.66 -1.94
C ARG A 130 17.91 -24.04 -1.44
N ASP A 131 16.67 -24.15 -0.99
CA ASP A 131 16.12 -25.42 -0.52
C ASP A 131 16.00 -26.44 -1.66
N ALA A 132 15.66 -26.00 -2.88
CA ALA A 132 15.49 -26.87 -4.04
C ALA A 132 16.82 -27.24 -4.72
N THR A 133 17.80 -26.32 -4.80
CA THR A 133 19.01 -26.47 -5.64
C THR A 133 20.31 -26.45 -4.86
N GLY A 134 20.30 -26.04 -3.57
CA GLY A 134 21.49 -25.80 -2.76
C GLY A 134 22.24 -24.49 -3.10
N HIS A 135 21.77 -23.69 -4.08
CA HIS A 135 22.46 -22.49 -4.54
C HIS A 135 21.69 -21.22 -4.20
N VAL A 136 22.44 -20.13 -3.95
CA VAL A 136 21.91 -18.78 -3.78
C VAL A 136 22.08 -18.01 -5.09
N PHE A 137 20.99 -17.43 -5.57
CA PHE A 137 20.97 -16.68 -6.83
C PHE A 137 21.20 -15.18 -6.58
N SER A 138 21.66 -14.47 -7.60
CA SER A 138 21.89 -13.04 -7.51
C SER A 138 20.61 -12.27 -7.16
N ALA A 139 20.62 -11.55 -6.05
CA ALA A 139 19.52 -10.69 -5.61
C ALA A 139 19.16 -9.65 -6.67
N VAL A 140 20.17 -9.07 -7.33
CA VAL A 140 19.98 -8.08 -8.41
C VAL A 140 19.24 -8.73 -9.59
N LEU A 141 19.66 -9.95 -10.02
CA LEU A 141 19.02 -10.64 -11.13
C LEU A 141 17.56 -10.96 -10.83
N LEU A 142 17.26 -11.49 -9.63
CA LEU A 142 15.89 -11.81 -9.22
C LEU A 142 15.02 -10.56 -9.14
N SER A 143 15.56 -9.44 -8.64
CA SER A 143 14.85 -8.16 -8.57
C SER A 143 14.54 -7.59 -9.96
N LEU A 144 15.50 -7.67 -10.91
CA LEU A 144 15.30 -7.25 -12.29
C LEU A 144 14.28 -8.14 -13.02
N LEU A 145 14.31 -9.46 -12.76
CA LEU A 145 13.39 -10.41 -13.37
C LEU A 145 11.94 -10.13 -12.95
N VAL A 146 11.67 -10.06 -11.63
CA VAL A 146 10.31 -9.80 -11.14
C VAL A 146 9.78 -8.45 -11.62
N THR A 147 10.62 -7.43 -11.63
CA THR A 147 10.23 -6.09 -12.10
C THR A 147 10.02 -6.07 -13.61
N GLY A 148 10.89 -6.69 -14.39
CA GLY A 148 10.75 -6.77 -15.84
C GLY A 148 9.48 -7.48 -16.29
N VAL A 149 9.14 -8.61 -15.65
CA VAL A 149 7.88 -9.33 -15.90
C VAL A 149 6.67 -8.46 -15.48
N SER A 150 6.74 -7.80 -14.34
CA SER A 150 5.67 -6.91 -13.87
C SER A 150 5.45 -5.72 -14.79
N ILE A 151 6.52 -5.07 -15.27
CA ILE A 151 6.44 -4.01 -16.27
C ILE A 151 5.79 -4.54 -17.56
N TRP A 152 6.21 -5.70 -18.04
CA TRP A 152 5.69 -6.28 -19.27
C TRP A 152 4.18 -6.55 -19.19
N ILE A 153 3.69 -7.12 -18.07
CA ILE A 153 2.26 -7.37 -17.85
C ILE A 153 1.48 -6.06 -17.73
N ALA A 154 1.94 -5.12 -16.88
CA ALA A 154 1.28 -3.83 -16.69
C ALA A 154 1.23 -2.98 -17.97
N TYR A 155 2.24 -3.12 -18.84
CA TYR A 155 2.30 -2.47 -20.15
C TYR A 155 1.26 -3.05 -21.11
N ARG A 156 1.01 -4.37 -21.07
CA ARG A 156 0.15 -5.08 -22.03
C ARG A 156 -1.34 -4.88 -21.78
N ASP A 157 -1.81 -5.20 -20.59
CA ASP A 157 -3.25 -5.20 -20.31
C ASP A 157 -3.55 -5.16 -18.79
N VAL A 158 -4.34 -4.17 -18.36
CA VAL A 158 -4.76 -4.03 -16.96
C VAL A 158 -5.70 -5.15 -16.50
N LYS A 159 -6.51 -5.70 -17.39
CA LYS A 159 -7.48 -6.76 -17.05
C LYS A 159 -6.80 -8.09 -16.79
N ILE A 160 -5.78 -8.43 -17.57
CA ILE A 160 -4.95 -9.62 -17.34
C ILE A 160 -4.23 -9.47 -15.98
N SER A 161 -3.66 -8.29 -15.73
CA SER A 161 -3.03 -7.97 -14.45
C SER A 161 -3.98 -8.19 -13.27
N ALA A 162 -5.17 -7.59 -13.30
CA ALA A 162 -6.14 -7.69 -12.22
C ALA A 162 -6.64 -9.13 -11.96
N ARG A 163 -6.87 -9.91 -13.00
CA ARG A 163 -7.27 -11.32 -12.87
C ARG A 163 -6.17 -12.18 -12.28
N LEU A 164 -4.95 -12.03 -12.76
CA LEU A 164 -3.81 -12.76 -12.26
C LEU A 164 -3.62 -12.50 -10.76
N MET A 165 -3.63 -11.23 -10.35
CA MET A 165 -3.54 -10.82 -8.96
C MET A 165 -4.63 -11.47 -8.09
N LEU A 166 -5.89 -11.48 -8.57
CA LEU A 166 -7.02 -12.03 -7.83
C LEU A 166 -6.83 -13.52 -7.50
N TRP A 167 -6.50 -14.34 -8.50
CA TRP A 167 -6.36 -15.79 -8.31
C TRP A 167 -5.18 -16.14 -7.43
N ILE A 168 -4.07 -15.43 -7.59
CA ILE A 168 -2.87 -15.60 -6.77
C ILE A 168 -3.19 -15.34 -5.30
N GLU A 169 -3.76 -14.17 -4.98
CA GLU A 169 -4.04 -13.81 -3.60
C GLU A 169 -5.11 -14.71 -2.98
N ALA A 170 -6.15 -15.07 -3.72
CA ALA A 170 -7.17 -15.97 -3.22
C ALA A 170 -6.60 -17.35 -2.85
N ALA A 171 -5.73 -17.91 -3.67
CA ALA A 171 -5.08 -19.19 -3.39
C ALA A 171 -4.16 -19.09 -2.16
N SER A 172 -3.29 -18.09 -2.12
CA SER A 172 -2.30 -17.91 -1.04
C SER A 172 -2.96 -17.66 0.31
N VAL A 173 -3.92 -16.75 0.37
CA VAL A 173 -4.68 -16.45 1.61
C VAL A 173 -5.43 -17.68 2.10
N SER A 174 -6.01 -18.49 1.19
CA SER A 174 -6.73 -19.71 1.60
C SER A 174 -5.83 -20.72 2.31
N VAL A 175 -4.59 -20.89 1.85
CA VAL A 175 -3.62 -21.78 2.51
C VAL A 175 -3.26 -21.27 3.92
N ILE A 176 -3.03 -19.96 4.07
CA ILE A 176 -2.73 -19.35 5.38
C ILE A 176 -3.90 -19.52 6.34
N VAL A 177 -5.14 -19.28 5.89
CA VAL A 177 -6.35 -19.47 6.71
C VAL A 177 -6.43 -20.90 7.23
N VAL A 178 -6.12 -21.90 6.39
CA VAL A 178 -6.09 -23.31 6.81
C VAL A 178 -5.05 -23.54 7.89
N VAL A 179 -3.81 -23.04 7.71
CA VAL A 179 -2.74 -23.22 8.72
C VAL A 179 -3.09 -22.53 10.04
N VAL A 180 -3.58 -21.29 9.99
CA VAL A 180 -4.02 -20.55 11.17
C VAL A 180 -5.14 -21.31 11.90
N ALA A 181 -6.14 -21.82 11.17
CA ALA A 181 -7.21 -22.60 11.75
C ALA A 181 -6.70 -23.90 12.41
N LEU A 182 -5.73 -24.59 11.80
CA LEU A 182 -5.11 -25.78 12.37
C LEU A 182 -4.30 -25.46 13.64
N VAL A 183 -3.56 -24.36 13.67
CA VAL A 183 -2.84 -23.91 14.87
C VAL A 183 -3.83 -23.65 16.00
N LEU A 184 -4.91 -22.90 15.76
CA LEU A 184 -5.96 -22.64 16.75
C LEU A 184 -6.64 -23.93 17.22
N PHE A 185 -6.91 -24.87 16.31
CA PHE A 185 -7.51 -26.17 16.63
C PHE A 185 -6.60 -27.03 17.53
N HIS A 186 -5.29 -27.11 17.21
CA HIS A 186 -4.32 -27.88 18.04
C HIS A 186 -4.15 -27.30 19.44
N HIS A 187 -4.37 -26.00 19.61
CA HIS A 187 -4.43 -25.38 20.95
C HIS A 187 -5.79 -25.51 21.64
N GLY A 188 -6.71 -26.34 21.10
CA GLY A 188 -8.03 -26.60 21.69
C GLY A 188 -8.90 -25.35 21.83
N TRP A 189 -8.68 -24.34 21.00
CA TRP A 189 -9.34 -23.01 21.06
C TRP A 189 -9.12 -22.27 22.39
N HIS A 190 -8.10 -22.65 23.17
CA HIS A 190 -7.76 -21.94 24.41
C HIS A 190 -7.13 -20.59 24.05
N LEU A 191 -7.60 -19.55 24.72
CA LEU A 191 -7.04 -18.22 24.55
C LEU A 191 -5.69 -18.13 25.26
N ASP A 192 -4.71 -17.53 24.59
CA ASP A 192 -3.39 -17.25 25.16
C ASP A 192 -3.49 -16.11 26.19
N GLY A 193 -3.41 -16.49 27.49
CA GLY A 193 -3.53 -15.51 28.58
C GLY A 193 -2.43 -14.47 28.59
N ASP A 194 -1.22 -14.80 28.14
CA ASP A 194 -0.09 -13.88 28.12
C ASP A 194 -0.31 -12.77 27.07
N GLN A 195 -0.86 -13.10 25.93
CA GLN A 195 -1.25 -12.12 24.92
C GLN A 195 -2.43 -11.25 25.38
N LEU A 196 -3.48 -11.85 25.97
CA LEU A 196 -4.66 -11.11 26.42
C LEU A 196 -4.34 -10.16 27.59
N HIS A 197 -3.44 -10.55 28.48
CA HIS A 197 -2.97 -9.70 29.58
C HIS A 197 -1.81 -8.80 29.18
N LEU A 198 -1.37 -8.82 27.89
CA LEU A 198 -0.30 -8.00 27.34
C LEU A 198 1.01 -8.11 28.17
N ARG A 199 1.32 -9.32 28.68
CA ARG A 199 2.49 -9.55 29.55
C ARG A 199 3.78 -9.22 28.82
N GLY A 200 4.62 -8.37 29.46
CA GLY A 200 5.91 -7.95 28.89
C GLY A 200 5.82 -6.93 27.75
N MET A 201 4.62 -6.49 27.35
CA MET A 201 4.47 -5.42 26.38
C MET A 201 4.94 -4.08 26.96
N SER A 202 5.74 -3.34 26.21
CA SER A 202 6.06 -1.94 26.51
C SER A 202 5.22 -0.98 25.65
N GLY A 203 4.87 0.18 26.22
CA GLY A 203 4.13 1.19 25.45
C GLY A 203 4.92 1.74 24.25
N SER A 204 6.25 1.82 24.36
CA SER A 204 7.16 2.19 23.25
C SER A 204 7.19 1.11 22.19
N GLY A 205 7.24 -0.17 22.57
CA GLY A 205 7.20 -1.30 21.64
C GLY A 205 5.89 -1.39 20.89
N LEU A 206 4.75 -1.25 21.58
CA LEU A 206 3.43 -1.22 20.93
C LEU A 206 3.32 -0.08 19.91
N ARG A 207 3.82 1.11 20.25
CA ARG A 207 3.81 2.27 19.36
C ARG A 207 4.61 2.03 18.08
N LEU A 208 5.84 1.51 18.19
CA LEU A 208 6.67 1.18 17.04
C LEU A 208 6.06 0.02 16.23
N GLY A 209 5.54 -1.00 16.93
CA GLY A 209 4.81 -2.10 16.30
C GLY A 209 3.56 -1.63 15.54
N LEU A 210 2.80 -0.66 16.08
CA LEU A 210 1.66 -0.06 15.40
C LEU A 210 2.03 0.58 14.06
N VAL A 211 3.17 1.25 13.99
CA VAL A 211 3.63 1.87 12.75
C VAL A 211 3.93 0.81 11.67
N LEU A 212 4.60 -0.29 12.05
CA LEU A 212 4.82 -1.42 11.15
C LEU A 212 3.51 -2.15 10.80
N ALA A 213 2.57 -2.27 11.76
CA ALA A 213 1.26 -2.83 11.49
C ALA A 213 0.48 -1.98 10.47
N LEU A 214 0.58 -0.64 10.52
CA LEU A 214 0.01 0.25 9.50
C LEU A 214 0.60 0.02 8.12
N PHE A 215 1.89 -0.33 8.02
CA PHE A 215 2.51 -0.70 6.74
C PHE A 215 1.81 -1.87 6.08
N SER A 216 1.34 -2.86 6.85
CA SER A 216 0.59 -4.01 6.32
C SER A 216 -0.69 -3.63 5.57
N PHE A 217 -1.26 -2.45 5.82
CA PHE A 217 -2.48 -1.98 5.16
C PHE A 217 -2.21 -1.07 3.96
N VAL A 218 -0.96 -0.68 3.74
CA VAL A 218 -0.60 0.24 2.66
C VAL A 218 -1.12 -0.27 1.33
N GLY A 219 -1.82 0.60 0.60
CA GLY A 219 -2.39 0.28 -0.70
C GLY A 219 -3.83 -0.24 -0.68
N PHE A 220 -4.49 -0.33 0.50
CA PHE A 220 -5.91 -0.69 0.59
C PHE A 220 -6.82 0.21 -0.26
N GLU A 221 -6.40 1.43 -0.53
CA GLU A 221 -7.10 2.42 -1.35
C GLU A 221 -6.73 2.32 -2.84
N SER A 222 -5.79 1.47 -3.26
CA SER A 222 -5.24 1.49 -4.62
C SER A 222 -6.27 1.20 -5.72
N ALA A 223 -7.43 0.58 -5.37
CA ALA A 223 -8.58 0.51 -6.27
C ALA A 223 -9.03 1.88 -6.80
N THR A 224 -8.78 2.97 -6.05
CA THR A 224 -9.10 4.34 -6.49
C THR A 224 -8.28 4.77 -7.71
N THR A 225 -7.13 4.16 -7.98
CA THR A 225 -6.33 4.41 -9.17
C THR A 225 -6.96 3.86 -10.44
N LEU A 226 -7.87 2.90 -10.32
CA LEU A 226 -8.61 2.27 -11.41
C LEU A 226 -9.97 2.95 -11.70
N GLY A 227 -10.20 4.15 -11.14
CA GLY A 227 -11.48 4.84 -11.26
C GLY A 227 -11.99 4.99 -12.70
N ALA A 228 -11.10 5.27 -13.65
CA ALA A 228 -11.47 5.39 -15.07
C ALA A 228 -11.80 4.03 -15.74
N GLU A 229 -11.26 2.92 -15.24
CA GLU A 229 -11.32 1.58 -15.85
C GLU A 229 -12.36 0.68 -15.19
N ALA A 230 -12.80 0.98 -13.96
CA ALA A 230 -13.78 0.18 -13.21
C ALA A 230 -15.21 0.31 -13.78
N HIS A 231 -15.94 -0.80 -13.75
CA HIS A 231 -17.38 -0.79 -14.04
C HIS A 231 -18.14 -0.15 -12.86
N ASN A 232 -19.02 0.81 -13.14
CA ASN A 232 -19.75 1.58 -12.13
C ASN A 232 -18.83 2.14 -11.00
N PRO A 233 -17.80 2.93 -11.34
CA PRO A 233 -16.71 3.29 -10.42
C PRO A 233 -17.20 3.95 -9.13
N LEU A 234 -18.24 4.80 -9.19
CA LEU A 234 -18.79 5.52 -8.03
C LEU A 234 -19.42 4.59 -6.97
N LYS A 235 -19.74 3.33 -7.34
CA LYS A 235 -20.22 2.30 -6.41
C LYS A 235 -19.15 1.27 -6.10
N THR A 236 -18.39 0.87 -7.10
CA THR A 236 -17.40 -0.20 -7.02
C THR A 236 -16.19 0.22 -6.18
N ILE A 237 -15.62 1.41 -6.45
CA ILE A 237 -14.43 1.89 -5.75
C ILE A 237 -14.68 2.09 -4.24
N PRO A 238 -15.74 2.80 -3.79
CA PRO A 238 -16.00 2.95 -2.35
C PRO A 238 -16.15 1.61 -1.62
N ARG A 239 -16.80 0.63 -2.27
CA ARG A 239 -16.96 -0.71 -1.70
C ARG A 239 -15.62 -1.45 -1.63
N ALA A 240 -14.81 -1.42 -2.68
CA ALA A 240 -13.50 -2.06 -2.72
C ALA A 240 -12.60 -1.53 -1.60
N VAL A 241 -12.53 -0.21 -1.40
CA VAL A 241 -11.71 0.44 -0.36
C VAL A 241 -12.15 0.01 1.05
N ILE A 242 -13.46 -0.02 1.33
CA ILE A 242 -13.95 -0.47 2.64
C ILE A 242 -13.74 -1.96 2.83
N GLN A 243 -14.06 -2.78 1.82
CA GLN A 243 -13.90 -4.23 1.90
C GLN A 243 -12.45 -4.64 2.10
N SER A 244 -11.50 -4.05 1.34
CA SER A 244 -10.07 -4.35 1.49
C SER A 244 -9.55 -4.01 2.88
N SER A 245 -9.93 -2.86 3.46
CA SER A 245 -9.50 -2.46 4.80
C SER A 245 -10.04 -3.37 5.90
N VAL A 246 -11.32 -3.77 5.82
CA VAL A 246 -11.95 -4.65 6.83
C VAL A 246 -11.44 -6.09 6.71
N LEU A 247 -11.37 -6.63 5.49
CA LEU A 247 -10.90 -7.99 5.25
C LEU A 247 -9.43 -8.15 5.67
N ALA A 248 -8.57 -7.20 5.28
CA ALA A 248 -7.18 -7.19 5.68
C ALA A 248 -7.04 -7.09 7.21
N GLY A 249 -7.78 -6.18 7.84
CA GLY A 249 -7.75 -5.97 9.29
C GLY A 249 -8.14 -7.20 10.09
N ALA A 250 -9.24 -7.84 9.72
CA ALA A 250 -9.69 -9.07 10.37
C ALA A 250 -8.66 -10.20 10.18
N PHE A 251 -8.18 -10.37 8.94
CA PHE A 251 -7.21 -11.40 8.60
C PHE A 251 -5.88 -11.20 9.35
N PHE A 252 -5.30 -10.01 9.32
CA PHE A 252 -4.02 -9.72 9.99
C PHE A 252 -4.11 -9.85 11.51
N THR A 253 -5.21 -9.39 12.12
CA THR A 253 -5.40 -9.52 13.57
C THR A 253 -5.44 -10.99 14.00
N VAL A 254 -6.17 -11.84 13.26
CA VAL A 254 -6.26 -13.27 13.53
C VAL A 254 -4.91 -13.97 13.30
N CYS A 255 -4.22 -13.66 12.18
CA CYS A 255 -2.88 -14.19 11.93
C CYS A 255 -1.89 -13.77 13.01
N ALA A 256 -1.85 -12.50 13.40
CA ALA A 256 -0.95 -11.99 14.42
C ALA A 256 -1.14 -12.71 15.77
N TYR A 257 -2.39 -12.92 16.17
CA TYR A 257 -2.70 -13.66 17.39
C TYR A 257 -2.25 -15.12 17.30
N ALA A 258 -2.58 -15.80 16.20
CA ALA A 258 -2.26 -17.20 16.01
C ALA A 258 -0.75 -17.46 15.86
N GLU A 259 -0.01 -16.57 15.22
CA GLU A 259 1.44 -16.67 15.08
C GLU A 259 2.15 -16.58 16.42
N VAL A 260 1.85 -15.55 17.22
CA VAL A 260 2.44 -15.40 18.56
C VAL A 260 2.10 -16.62 19.44
N MET A 261 0.84 -17.06 19.44
CA MET A 261 0.40 -18.24 20.19
C MET A 261 1.13 -19.52 19.72
N GLY A 262 1.25 -19.72 18.41
CA GLY A 262 1.94 -20.88 17.85
C GLY A 262 3.43 -20.91 18.22
N PHE A 263 4.11 -19.77 18.21
CA PHE A 263 5.51 -19.68 18.63
C PHE A 263 5.70 -19.84 20.13
N HIS A 264 4.79 -19.37 20.98
CA HIS A 264 4.79 -19.63 22.40
C HIS A 264 4.75 -21.14 22.70
N SER A 265 3.96 -21.90 21.94
CA SER A 265 3.80 -23.34 22.15
C SER A 265 5.08 -24.15 21.91
N VAL A 266 5.96 -23.66 21.04
CA VAL A 266 7.25 -24.34 20.71
C VAL A 266 8.45 -23.68 21.37
N GLY A 267 8.26 -22.66 22.21
CA GLY A 267 9.33 -21.92 22.86
C GLY A 267 10.24 -21.17 21.88
N GLY A 268 9.70 -20.81 20.70
CA GLY A 268 10.43 -20.12 19.65
C GLY A 268 10.28 -18.59 19.71
N ASP A 269 11.21 -17.88 19.06
CA ASP A 269 11.13 -16.42 18.86
C ASP A 269 10.59 -16.13 17.46
N LEU A 270 9.36 -15.61 17.40
CA LEU A 270 8.72 -15.21 16.16
C LEU A 270 9.47 -14.06 15.48
N GLY A 271 9.98 -13.10 16.27
CA GLY A 271 10.69 -11.92 15.75
C GLY A 271 12.01 -12.25 15.07
N ALA A 272 12.64 -13.37 15.42
CA ALA A 272 13.89 -13.85 14.82
C ALA A 272 13.68 -14.87 13.68
N SER A 273 12.44 -15.31 13.44
CA SER A 273 12.14 -16.37 12.46
C SER A 273 12.30 -15.88 11.03
N GLN A 274 13.01 -16.67 10.19
CA GLN A 274 13.19 -16.40 8.75
C GLN A 274 12.05 -16.99 7.89
N ALA A 275 11.32 -17.97 8.41
CA ALA A 275 10.19 -18.62 7.75
C ALA A 275 9.09 -18.96 8.78
N PRO A 276 8.41 -17.94 9.33
CA PRO A 276 7.47 -18.11 10.45
C PRO A 276 6.30 -19.00 10.07
N MET A 277 5.79 -18.87 8.87
CA MET A 277 4.65 -19.66 8.40
C MET A 277 4.98 -21.15 8.21
N TYR A 278 6.23 -21.47 7.86
CA TYR A 278 6.70 -22.86 7.83
C TYR A 278 6.70 -23.48 9.24
N VAL A 279 7.19 -22.73 10.25
CA VAL A 279 7.17 -23.16 11.65
C VAL A 279 5.72 -23.39 12.11
N LEU A 280 4.81 -22.47 11.81
CA LEU A 280 3.38 -22.62 12.15
C LEU A 280 2.72 -23.81 11.47
N ALA A 281 3.02 -24.05 10.19
CA ALA A 281 2.52 -25.23 9.47
C ALA A 281 2.99 -26.53 10.14
N LYS A 282 4.23 -26.57 10.67
CA LYS A 282 4.76 -27.69 11.44
C LYS A 282 4.02 -27.84 12.79
N VAL A 283 3.75 -26.74 13.49
CA VAL A 283 2.94 -26.73 14.73
C VAL A 283 1.52 -27.25 14.45
N GLY A 284 0.93 -26.84 13.35
CA GLY A 284 -0.38 -27.31 12.88
C GLY A 284 -0.40 -28.76 12.37
N GLY A 285 0.73 -29.50 12.43
CA GLY A 285 0.83 -30.88 11.97
C GLY A 285 0.86 -31.08 10.44
N VAL A 286 1.03 -30.01 9.68
CA VAL A 286 0.95 -30.00 8.19
C VAL A 286 2.15 -29.30 7.55
N PRO A 287 3.40 -29.79 7.76
CA PRO A 287 4.60 -29.09 7.30
C PRO A 287 4.64 -28.86 5.78
N VAL A 288 3.95 -29.70 4.98
CA VAL A 288 3.83 -29.53 3.53
C VAL A 288 3.16 -28.20 3.16
N LEU A 289 2.21 -27.71 3.96
CA LEU A 289 1.57 -26.42 3.76
C LEU A 289 2.54 -25.26 3.95
N GLY A 290 3.60 -25.42 4.75
CA GLY A 290 4.64 -24.40 4.91
C GLY A 290 5.32 -24.05 3.59
N LEU A 291 5.72 -25.03 2.81
CA LEU A 291 6.29 -24.84 1.46
C LEU A 291 5.28 -24.12 0.53
N LEU A 292 4.00 -24.53 0.59
CA LEU A 292 2.96 -23.89 -0.22
C LEU A 292 2.75 -22.41 0.17
N ILE A 293 2.90 -22.07 1.47
CA ILE A 293 2.82 -20.68 1.93
C ILE A 293 4.02 -19.89 1.47
N ASP A 294 5.24 -20.42 1.51
CA ASP A 294 6.42 -19.71 1.04
C ASP A 294 6.35 -19.45 -0.49
N ILE A 295 5.84 -20.41 -1.27
CA ILE A 295 5.50 -20.21 -2.67
C ILE A 295 4.40 -19.16 -2.81
N GLY A 296 3.36 -19.22 -1.98
CA GLY A 296 2.28 -18.24 -1.94
C GLY A 296 2.78 -16.84 -1.64
N ALA A 297 3.68 -16.68 -0.66
CA ALA A 297 4.33 -15.42 -0.32
C ALA A 297 5.14 -14.85 -1.50
N LEU A 298 5.94 -15.72 -2.17
CA LEU A 298 6.69 -15.32 -3.36
C LEU A 298 5.77 -14.79 -4.47
N VAL A 299 4.67 -15.48 -4.72
CA VAL A 299 3.73 -15.12 -5.79
C VAL A 299 2.90 -13.88 -5.40
N SER A 300 2.55 -13.71 -4.11
CA SER A 300 1.92 -12.50 -3.56
C SER A 300 2.84 -11.28 -3.69
N LEU A 301 4.14 -11.43 -3.40
CA LEU A 301 5.14 -10.36 -3.59
C LEU A 301 5.28 -9.96 -5.06
N PHE A 302 5.19 -10.92 -5.99
CA PHE A 302 5.09 -10.63 -7.42
C PHE A 302 3.82 -9.83 -7.75
N ALA A 303 2.66 -10.27 -7.25
CA ALA A 303 1.39 -9.57 -7.45
C ALA A 303 1.42 -8.15 -6.86
N GLY A 304 1.99 -7.99 -5.67
CA GLY A 304 2.23 -6.69 -5.03
C GLY A 304 3.13 -5.78 -5.86
N THR A 305 4.22 -6.30 -6.44
CA THR A 305 5.10 -5.54 -7.34
C THR A 305 4.32 -5.02 -8.55
N LEU A 306 3.54 -5.90 -9.20
CA LEU A 306 2.70 -5.56 -10.34
C LEU A 306 1.64 -4.52 -9.97
N ALA A 307 0.97 -4.68 -8.84
CA ALA A 307 -0.06 -3.77 -8.34
C ALA A 307 0.51 -2.37 -8.00
N CYS A 308 1.68 -2.31 -7.36
CA CYS A 308 2.35 -1.05 -7.03
C CYS A 308 2.78 -0.28 -8.27
N ILE A 309 3.40 -0.95 -9.26
CA ILE A 309 3.76 -0.34 -10.54
C ILE A 309 2.52 0.17 -11.26
N THR A 310 1.43 -0.61 -11.26
CA THR A 310 0.15 -0.25 -11.88
C THR A 310 -0.46 1.00 -11.24
N ALA A 311 -0.48 1.09 -9.91
CA ALA A 311 -1.01 2.23 -9.16
C ALA A 311 -0.12 3.47 -9.32
N ALA A 312 1.20 3.35 -9.14
CA ALA A 312 2.16 4.45 -9.30
C ALA A 312 2.09 5.07 -10.70
N ALA A 313 1.99 4.23 -11.74
CA ALA A 313 1.90 4.69 -13.12
C ALA A 313 0.64 5.52 -13.40
N ARG A 314 -0.50 5.19 -12.78
CA ARG A 314 -1.74 5.97 -12.94
C ARG A 314 -1.70 7.29 -12.18
N VAL A 315 -1.13 7.30 -10.99
CA VAL A 315 -0.89 8.54 -10.23
C VAL A 315 0.05 9.45 -11.04
N LEU A 316 1.15 8.90 -11.58
CA LEU A 316 2.11 9.65 -12.38
C LEU A 316 1.50 10.16 -13.69
N LEU A 317 0.66 9.36 -14.36
CA LEU A 317 -0.13 9.78 -15.53
C LEU A 317 -0.97 11.02 -15.19
N ARG A 318 -1.72 10.96 -14.09
CA ARG A 318 -2.55 12.09 -13.65
C ARG A 318 -1.71 13.32 -13.30
N MET A 319 -0.61 13.14 -12.59
CA MET A 319 0.33 14.23 -12.27
C MET A 319 0.89 14.91 -13.53
N ALA A 320 1.17 14.12 -14.57
CA ALA A 320 1.66 14.66 -15.85
C ALA A 320 0.58 15.50 -16.58
N HIS A 321 -0.66 15.02 -16.60
CA HIS A 321 -1.79 15.78 -17.17
C HIS A 321 -2.03 17.11 -16.44
N ASP A 322 -1.86 17.13 -15.12
CA ASP A 322 -2.02 18.33 -14.30
C ASP A 322 -0.76 19.23 -14.29
N GLY A 323 0.31 18.83 -14.99
CA GLY A 323 1.56 19.59 -15.08
C GLY A 323 2.46 19.50 -13.84
N LEU A 324 2.16 18.56 -12.90
CA LEU A 324 3.01 18.25 -11.74
C LEU A 324 4.20 17.37 -12.12
N ALA A 325 4.14 16.64 -13.22
CA ALA A 325 5.23 15.87 -13.79
C ALA A 325 5.46 16.28 -15.26
N HIS A 326 6.49 15.71 -15.90
CA HIS A 326 6.79 15.99 -17.29
C HIS A 326 5.69 15.43 -18.20
N GLU A 327 5.25 16.21 -19.19
CA GLU A 327 4.17 15.84 -20.14
C GLU A 327 4.42 14.53 -20.89
N TYR A 328 5.69 14.18 -21.13
CA TYR A 328 6.10 12.89 -21.71
C TYR A 328 5.48 11.68 -20.97
N LEU A 329 5.25 11.79 -19.67
CA LEU A 329 4.70 10.73 -18.81
C LEU A 329 3.17 10.63 -18.86
N GLY A 330 2.52 11.65 -19.46
CA GLY A 330 1.07 11.70 -19.66
C GLY A 330 0.55 10.90 -20.87
N ALA A 331 1.45 10.23 -21.61
CA ALA A 331 1.05 9.47 -22.79
C ALA A 331 0.59 8.05 -22.45
N THR A 332 -0.55 7.66 -23.05
CA THR A 332 -1.06 6.29 -23.06
C THR A 332 -0.70 5.58 -24.36
N HIS A 333 -0.55 4.27 -24.32
CA HIS A 333 -0.24 3.45 -25.48
C HIS A 333 -1.48 3.32 -26.39
N ALA A 334 -1.34 3.66 -27.69
CA ALA A 334 -2.47 3.72 -28.63
C ALA A 334 -3.27 2.38 -28.74
N ARG A 335 -2.59 1.23 -28.66
CA ARG A 335 -3.22 -0.09 -28.80
C ARG A 335 -3.65 -0.69 -27.45
N ASN A 336 -2.82 -0.55 -26.42
CA ASN A 336 -3.04 -1.19 -25.13
C ASN A 336 -3.91 -0.34 -24.19
N HIS A 337 -3.98 0.98 -24.43
CA HIS A 337 -4.66 1.96 -23.57
C HIS A 337 -4.16 1.93 -22.10
N THR A 338 -2.86 1.69 -21.93
CA THR A 338 -2.17 1.67 -20.65
C THR A 338 -1.19 2.84 -20.58
N PRO A 339 -0.86 3.39 -19.39
CA PRO A 339 0.09 4.48 -19.23
C PRO A 339 1.54 3.96 -19.37
N SER A 340 1.88 3.51 -20.57
CA SER A 340 3.08 2.71 -20.86
C SER A 340 4.39 3.35 -20.41
N ARG A 341 4.58 4.65 -20.64
CA ARG A 341 5.77 5.39 -20.24
C ARG A 341 5.87 5.50 -18.71
N ALA A 342 4.75 5.81 -18.06
CA ALA A 342 4.68 5.86 -16.61
C ALA A 342 4.95 4.50 -15.96
N VAL A 343 4.44 3.39 -16.55
CA VAL A 343 4.70 2.01 -16.09
C VAL A 343 6.20 1.70 -16.10
N VAL A 344 6.89 2.01 -17.20
CA VAL A 344 8.34 1.76 -17.30
C VAL A 344 9.12 2.59 -16.28
N ILE A 345 8.83 3.88 -16.17
CA ILE A 345 9.56 4.78 -15.26
C ILE A 345 9.31 4.40 -13.79
N THR A 346 8.09 4.08 -13.41
CA THR A 346 7.78 3.67 -12.02
C THR A 346 8.38 2.32 -11.68
N GLY A 347 8.42 1.37 -12.63
CA GLY A 347 9.10 0.09 -12.43
C GLY A 347 10.61 0.25 -12.27
N ILE A 348 11.27 1.06 -13.09
CA ILE A 348 12.69 1.38 -12.93
C ILE A 348 12.94 2.09 -11.59
N ALA A 349 12.12 3.06 -11.22
CA ALA A 349 12.23 3.76 -9.94
C ALA A 349 12.08 2.83 -8.73
N ALA A 350 11.25 1.79 -8.84
CA ALA A 350 11.06 0.79 -7.80
C ALA A 350 12.25 -0.17 -7.68
N VAL A 351 12.79 -0.67 -8.77
CA VAL A 351 13.89 -1.67 -8.73
C VAL A 351 15.25 -1.05 -8.47
N LEU A 352 15.49 0.19 -8.86
CA LEU A 352 16.81 0.81 -8.77
C LEU A 352 17.36 0.85 -7.33
N PRO A 353 16.65 1.34 -6.30
CA PRO A 353 17.16 1.34 -4.93
C PRO A 353 17.40 -0.10 -4.42
N VAL A 354 16.54 -1.05 -4.79
CA VAL A 354 16.70 -2.45 -4.40
C VAL A 354 17.96 -3.05 -5.01
N ALA A 355 18.16 -2.88 -6.31
CA ALA A 355 19.35 -3.41 -7.00
C ALA A 355 20.65 -2.81 -6.44
N VAL A 356 20.68 -1.51 -6.18
CA VAL A 356 21.86 -0.82 -5.62
C VAL A 356 22.16 -1.29 -4.21
N LEU A 357 21.16 -1.37 -3.33
CA LEU A 357 21.35 -1.76 -1.93
C LEU A 357 21.63 -3.26 -1.80
N ALA A 358 20.98 -4.11 -2.59
CA ALA A 358 21.27 -5.54 -2.66
C ALA A 358 22.71 -5.82 -3.17
N TYR A 359 23.18 -5.06 -4.17
CA TYR A 359 24.56 -5.12 -4.62
C TYR A 359 25.55 -4.74 -3.52
N ARG A 360 25.16 -3.84 -2.58
CA ARG A 360 25.95 -3.47 -1.40
C ARG A 360 25.80 -4.45 -0.23
N GLY A 361 25.10 -5.56 -0.40
CA GLY A 361 24.95 -6.62 0.58
C GLY A 361 23.76 -6.48 1.55
N ALA A 362 22.81 -5.59 1.30
CA ALA A 362 21.59 -5.53 2.09
C ALA A 362 20.75 -6.79 1.88
N SER A 363 20.20 -7.34 2.98
CA SER A 363 19.29 -8.48 2.90
C SER A 363 17.93 -8.11 2.32
N GLY A 364 17.19 -9.09 1.79
CA GLY A 364 15.86 -8.83 1.24
C GLY A 364 14.84 -8.39 2.29
N LEU A 365 14.94 -8.92 3.50
CA LEU A 365 14.08 -8.51 4.62
C LEU A 365 14.41 -7.10 5.11
N ASP A 366 15.70 -6.72 5.14
CA ASP A 366 16.09 -5.34 5.45
C ASP A 366 15.49 -4.36 4.43
N LEU A 367 15.61 -4.68 3.15
CA LEU A 367 15.05 -3.85 2.08
C LEU A 367 13.53 -3.80 2.15
N TYR A 368 12.88 -4.93 2.47
CA TYR A 368 11.44 -4.98 2.71
C TYR A 368 11.05 -4.01 3.83
N GLY A 369 11.74 -4.05 4.97
CA GLY A 369 11.49 -3.18 6.12
C GLY A 369 11.78 -1.70 5.84
N TRP A 370 12.95 -1.38 5.27
CA TRP A 370 13.36 0.02 5.04
C TRP A 370 12.48 0.70 4.01
N MET A 371 12.25 0.05 2.86
CA MET A 371 11.42 0.63 1.80
C MET A 371 9.94 0.68 2.21
N GLY A 372 9.46 -0.31 2.96
CA GLY A 372 8.12 -0.30 3.54
C GLY A 372 7.91 0.84 4.53
N SER A 373 8.88 1.08 5.42
CA SER A 373 8.84 2.23 6.33
C SER A 373 8.88 3.56 5.58
N LEU A 374 9.70 3.67 4.53
CA LEU A 374 9.73 4.87 3.68
C LEU A 374 8.38 5.11 2.99
N ALA A 375 7.73 4.04 2.49
CA ALA A 375 6.41 4.12 1.90
C ALA A 375 5.35 4.62 2.89
N THR A 376 5.44 4.15 4.13
CA THR A 376 4.49 4.50 5.20
C THR A 376 4.46 6.01 5.47
N TYR A 377 5.60 6.72 5.43
CA TYR A 377 5.61 8.19 5.53
C TYR A 377 4.76 8.84 4.45
N GLY A 378 4.92 8.41 3.20
CA GLY A 378 4.15 8.95 2.08
C GLY A 378 2.65 8.70 2.22
N PHE A 379 2.25 7.48 2.61
CA PHE A 379 0.83 7.15 2.80
C PHE A 379 0.20 7.87 3.98
N ILE A 380 0.87 7.91 5.14
CA ILE A 380 0.35 8.61 6.33
C ILE A 380 0.10 10.09 6.03
N VAL A 381 1.04 10.76 5.35
CA VAL A 381 0.88 12.18 4.98
C VAL A 381 -0.27 12.34 3.98
N ALA A 382 -0.36 11.48 2.96
CA ALA A 382 -1.44 11.53 1.98
C ALA A 382 -2.81 11.28 2.64
N TYR A 383 -2.92 10.27 3.51
CA TYR A 383 -4.15 9.96 4.23
C TYR A 383 -4.57 11.09 5.16
N ALA A 384 -3.64 11.63 5.95
CA ALA A 384 -3.93 12.74 6.86
C ALA A 384 -4.47 13.96 6.11
N LEU A 385 -3.81 14.37 5.03
CA LEU A 385 -4.20 15.55 4.25
C LEU A 385 -5.55 15.36 3.55
N VAL A 386 -5.82 14.19 2.99
CA VAL A 386 -7.13 13.88 2.38
C VAL A 386 -8.24 13.88 3.44
N CYS A 387 -7.98 13.33 4.62
CA CYS A 387 -8.95 13.38 5.73
C CYS A 387 -9.22 14.81 6.18
N VAL A 388 -8.19 15.66 6.33
CA VAL A 388 -8.35 17.09 6.69
C VAL A 388 -9.17 17.85 5.64
N GLY A 389 -9.04 17.50 4.35
CA GLY A 389 -9.81 18.12 3.27
C GLY A 389 -11.30 17.73 3.25
N LEU A 390 -11.66 16.57 3.79
CA LEU A 390 -13.01 16.00 3.66
C LEU A 390 -14.13 16.86 4.28
N PRO A 391 -13.99 17.48 5.46
CA PRO A 391 -15.06 18.35 6.00
C PRO A 391 -15.44 19.48 5.06
N ARG A 392 -14.45 20.08 4.36
CA ARG A 392 -14.71 21.12 3.36
C ARG A 392 -15.48 20.56 2.16
N TYR A 393 -15.11 19.37 1.69
CA TYR A 393 -15.80 18.65 0.62
C TYR A 393 -17.26 18.36 0.96
N LEU A 394 -17.52 17.81 2.15
CA LEU A 394 -18.86 17.44 2.59
C LEU A 394 -19.79 18.67 2.71
N ARG A 395 -19.25 19.84 3.10
CA ARG A 395 -20.00 21.10 3.11
C ARG A 395 -20.45 21.51 1.71
N GLN A 396 -19.64 21.31 0.68
CA GLN A 396 -20.00 21.60 -0.72
C GLN A 396 -21.19 20.72 -1.18
N TYR A 397 -21.25 19.47 -0.70
CA TYR A 397 -22.34 18.55 -1.00
C TYR A 397 -23.47 18.57 0.04
N ARG A 398 -23.51 19.57 0.92
CA ARG A 398 -24.54 19.78 1.97
C ARG A 398 -24.72 18.56 2.91
N VAL A 399 -23.67 17.79 3.15
CA VAL A 399 -23.68 16.69 4.12
C VAL A 399 -23.27 17.20 5.49
N PHE A 400 -24.24 17.39 6.38
CA PHE A 400 -24.04 18.01 7.72
C PHE A 400 -24.17 17.04 8.89
N SER A 401 -24.19 15.70 8.67
CA SER A 401 -24.29 14.75 9.78
C SER A 401 -23.07 14.86 10.71
N ARG A 402 -23.30 14.78 12.04
CA ARG A 402 -22.21 14.87 13.05
C ARG A 402 -21.12 13.83 12.82
N GLY A 403 -21.49 12.57 12.54
CA GLY A 403 -20.53 11.52 12.24
C GLY A 403 -19.73 11.80 10.96
N ALA A 404 -20.32 12.44 9.94
CA ALA A 404 -19.62 12.83 8.73
C ALA A 404 -18.55 13.88 8.97
N GLN A 405 -18.70 14.73 9.99
CA GLN A 405 -17.73 15.77 10.34
C GLN A 405 -16.66 15.28 11.34
N ILE A 406 -16.98 14.35 12.25
CA ILE A 406 -16.06 13.86 13.29
C ILE A 406 -15.08 12.84 12.73
N VAL A 407 -15.54 11.88 11.91
CA VAL A 407 -14.71 10.79 11.38
C VAL A 407 -13.43 11.29 10.68
N PRO A 408 -13.46 12.33 9.82
CA PRO A 408 -12.26 12.86 9.20
C PRO A 408 -11.19 13.34 10.17
N TRP A 409 -11.63 14.00 11.26
CA TRP A 409 -10.69 14.49 12.27
C TRP A 409 -10.09 13.35 13.09
N LEU A 410 -10.89 12.35 13.47
CA LEU A 410 -10.37 11.15 14.14
C LEU A 410 -9.35 10.41 13.25
N ALA A 411 -9.64 10.26 11.97
CA ALA A 411 -8.72 9.65 11.02
C ALA A 411 -7.42 10.47 10.88
N ALA A 412 -7.53 11.80 10.75
CA ALA A 412 -6.37 12.67 10.64
C ALA A 412 -5.50 12.63 11.90
N VAL A 413 -6.11 12.64 13.10
CA VAL A 413 -5.40 12.51 14.38
C VAL A 413 -4.71 11.15 14.48
N ALA A 414 -5.39 10.06 14.12
CA ALA A 414 -4.77 8.73 14.11
C ALA A 414 -3.54 8.67 13.21
N MET A 415 -3.60 9.26 12.00
CA MET A 415 -2.46 9.35 11.09
C MET A 415 -1.34 10.24 11.63
N LEU A 416 -1.67 11.36 12.28
CA LEU A 416 -0.69 12.24 12.90
C LEU A 416 0.03 11.53 14.07
N LEU A 417 -0.70 10.81 14.90
CA LEU A 417 -0.12 10.01 15.99
C LEU A 417 0.81 8.92 15.45
N ALA A 418 0.43 8.26 14.36
CA ALA A 418 1.29 7.30 13.67
C ALA A 418 2.56 7.96 13.12
N LEU A 419 2.44 9.15 12.52
CA LEU A 419 3.60 9.91 12.02
C LEU A 419 4.56 10.28 13.16
N VAL A 420 4.02 10.83 14.27
CA VAL A 420 4.83 11.16 15.46
C VAL A 420 5.48 9.90 16.03
N GLY A 421 4.73 8.78 16.09
CA GLY A 421 5.25 7.50 16.54
C GLY A 421 6.40 6.96 15.67
N ASN A 422 6.45 7.33 14.40
CA ASN A 422 7.53 6.97 13.48
C ASN A 422 8.77 7.88 13.64
N LEU A 423 8.60 9.09 14.16
CA LEU A 423 9.66 10.09 14.28
C LEU A 423 10.31 10.10 15.67
N TYR A 424 9.56 9.75 16.71
CA TYR A 424 10.04 9.84 18.09
C TYR A 424 9.57 8.64 18.96
N PRO A 425 10.51 7.98 19.70
CA PRO A 425 11.95 8.20 19.68
C PRO A 425 12.54 7.90 18.30
N VAL A 426 13.66 8.57 17.97
CA VAL A 426 14.32 8.35 16.67
C VAL A 426 14.72 6.88 16.55
N PRO A 427 14.28 6.17 15.50
CA PRO A 427 14.65 4.78 15.30
C PRO A 427 16.17 4.62 15.08
N GLU A 428 16.72 3.51 15.53
CA GLU A 428 18.14 3.22 15.35
C GLU A 428 18.46 2.78 13.91
N GLY A 429 19.74 2.91 13.53
CA GLY A 429 20.27 2.43 12.27
C GLY A 429 19.70 3.13 11.03
N PRO A 430 19.43 2.39 9.94
CA PRO A 430 18.93 2.96 8.68
C PRO A 430 17.55 3.61 8.80
N TYR A 431 16.70 3.13 9.69
CA TYR A 431 15.35 3.66 9.91
C TYR A 431 15.35 5.14 10.33
N GLY A 432 16.32 5.57 11.12
CA GLY A 432 16.46 6.98 11.53
C GLY A 432 16.76 7.95 10.39
N LYS A 433 17.21 7.45 9.23
CA LYS A 433 17.50 8.27 8.05
C LYS A 433 16.30 8.44 7.11
N LEU A 434 15.30 7.54 7.20
CA LEU A 434 14.18 7.51 6.28
C LEU A 434 13.31 8.79 6.30
N PRO A 435 13.03 9.45 7.44
CA PRO A 435 12.31 10.71 7.46
C PRO A 435 13.00 11.80 6.66
N TYR A 436 14.33 11.87 6.75
CA TYR A 436 15.12 12.87 6.01
C TYR A 436 15.12 12.59 4.51
N ILE A 437 15.17 11.31 4.10
CA ILE A 437 15.04 10.91 2.69
C ILE A 437 13.66 11.30 2.16
N TYR A 438 12.59 11.03 2.93
CA TYR A 438 11.24 11.45 2.59
C TYR A 438 11.12 12.96 2.42
N LEU A 439 11.64 13.73 3.38
CA LEU A 439 11.60 15.20 3.34
C LEU A 439 12.40 15.76 2.17
N ALA A 440 13.60 15.25 1.91
CA ALA A 440 14.41 15.67 0.75
C ALA A 440 13.68 15.43 -0.58
N TYR A 441 13.07 14.25 -0.72
CA TYR A 441 12.25 13.94 -1.89
C TYR A 441 11.04 14.89 -2.02
N LEU A 442 10.33 15.16 -0.92
CA LEU A 442 9.17 16.02 -0.92
C LEU A 442 9.55 17.48 -1.26
N ILE A 443 10.65 17.98 -0.72
CA ILE A 443 11.19 19.32 -1.04
C ILE A 443 11.53 19.40 -2.53
N ALA A 444 12.17 18.38 -3.09
CA ALA A 444 12.48 18.34 -4.52
C ALA A 444 11.19 18.37 -5.39
N GLY A 445 10.18 17.57 -5.01
CA GLY A 445 8.89 17.53 -5.69
C GLY A 445 8.11 18.86 -5.61
N LEU A 446 8.10 19.51 -4.46
CA LEU A 446 7.50 20.83 -4.28
C LEU A 446 8.30 21.93 -4.99
N GLY A 447 9.63 21.83 -4.99
CA GLY A 447 10.49 22.73 -5.78
C GLY A 447 10.15 22.66 -7.28
N TRP A 448 9.98 21.45 -7.81
CA TRP A 448 9.51 21.25 -9.20
C TRP A 448 8.14 21.90 -9.45
N PHE A 449 7.18 21.72 -8.54
CA PHE A 449 5.86 22.34 -8.62
C PHE A 449 5.95 23.88 -8.67
N LEU A 450 6.78 24.50 -7.83
CA LEU A 450 6.96 25.96 -7.81
C LEU A 450 7.58 26.50 -9.09
N ILE A 451 8.56 25.80 -9.64
CA ILE A 451 9.23 26.20 -10.90
C ILE A 451 8.24 26.15 -12.08
N ARG A 452 7.50 25.04 -12.22
CA ARG A 452 6.52 24.89 -13.31
C ARG A 452 5.27 25.75 -13.15
N GLY A 453 4.81 25.97 -11.92
CA GLY A 453 3.68 26.86 -11.65
C GLY A 453 3.96 28.32 -12.04
N ARG A 454 5.21 28.76 -11.97
CA ARG A 454 5.66 30.07 -12.47
C ARG A 454 5.69 30.13 -14.00
N SER A 455 6.11 29.06 -14.68
CA SER A 455 6.17 29.00 -16.14
C SER A 455 4.78 29.13 -16.81
N LYS A 456 3.75 28.48 -16.24
CA LYS A 456 2.37 28.59 -16.77
C LYS A 456 1.71 29.95 -16.48
N ARG A 457 2.10 30.67 -15.43
CA ARG A 457 1.60 32.04 -15.16
C ARG A 457 2.29 33.09 -16.01
N GLY A 458 3.52 32.86 -16.45
CA GLY A 458 4.25 33.75 -17.39
C GLY A 458 3.79 33.65 -18.84
N GLY A 459 3.15 32.53 -19.25
CA GLY A 459 2.65 32.33 -20.62
C GLY A 459 1.19 32.79 -20.87
N VAL A 460 0.47 33.24 -19.84
CA VAL A 460 -0.91 33.77 -19.97
C VAL A 460 -0.92 35.30 -20.08
N GLY A 461 0.26 35.93 -20.09
CA GLY A 461 0.40 37.39 -20.14
C GLY A 461 0.49 38.01 -21.55
N GLU A 462 0.44 37.24 -22.64
CA GLU A 462 0.43 37.77 -24.01
C GLU A 462 -0.72 37.12 -24.78
N THR A 463 -1.84 37.74 -24.84
CA THR A 463 -2.83 37.93 -25.94
C THR A 463 -4.21 38.25 -25.36
N ILE A 464 -4.40 39.47 -24.89
CA ILE A 464 -5.70 40.15 -24.99
C ILE A 464 -5.42 41.44 -25.79
N GLU A 465 -5.49 41.35 -27.11
CA GLU A 465 -5.78 42.52 -27.92
C GLU A 465 -7.27 42.82 -27.80
N PRO A 466 -7.67 44.08 -27.49
CA PRO A 466 -9.05 44.48 -27.52
C PRO A 466 -9.43 44.80 -28.95
N SER A 467 -10.41 44.11 -29.48
CA SER A 467 -11.18 44.55 -30.65
C SER A 467 -12.54 45.03 -30.22
#